data_b446fdd44800121dcf2b111dc496cb8f
#
_entry.id   b446fdd44800121dcf2b111dc496cb8f
#
_cell.length_a   1.000
_cell.length_b   1.000
_cell.length_c   1.000
_cell.angle_alpha   90.00
_cell.angle_beta   90.00
_cell.angle_gamma   90.00
#
_symmetry.space_group_name_H-M   'P 1'
#
loop_
_entity.id
_entity.type
_entity.pdbx_description
1 polymer ?
#
loop_
_entity_poly.entity_id
_entity_poly.type
_entity_poly.pdbx_seq_one_letter_code
_entity_poly.pdbx_strand_id
1 'polypeptide(L)'
;MKEKFKKMKKMNKILSFLLLALTAFVFVGCGGGNKPTDGAIHIRYWHANGAELTTVLEKIKAEFEKKYEGKYVVDLTSYGDYTTLRDTIAGSIAAGDAPTAAQTYPDHVSLYLEGAALVSLDKYINDPEYGMSKEEQAQFIDGFWNEGTIYDAAGTRYAMPFNKSTELMYYNKDMFTKYGWNVPTTWDEVIDICEKFKQTTEYQKAVTDYDGLVYGLGYDSEANLFITFTQQYGATYTSFDAQGNGIYNAFGANAADTAKSKEALSWYYTQYQNKNIATTTAFGANYCSDAFKNGQCIMTIGSSAGASYNDGQNSTTTKFTTGVTAVPQLSTENGQVIQQGTNVSLFECATAEEELGGWLWLKHMVSYESALTWATETSYFPIRKDVINSKKYQNHINGVIEIEAADGTVTEMPGEPTLRAQAKKAGLAQQNWFYTNIAFPGSSKARDKAETMVQRLLYGSDQPTIDQVYQEAYDSIMNN
;
A
#
# COMPACT_ATOMS: atom_id res chain seq x y z
N MET A 1 39.41 35.52 -26.88
CA MET A 1 38.38 35.15 -25.89
C MET A 1 37.00 35.83 -26.15
N LYS A 2 36.95 37.09 -26.49
CA LYS A 2 35.68 37.82 -26.77
C LYS A 2 34.89 37.35 -28.02
N GLU A 3 35.56 36.88 -29.07
CA GLU A 3 34.88 36.35 -30.26
C GLU A 3 34.26 34.95 -30.06
N LYS A 4 34.86 34.09 -29.24
CA LYS A 4 34.30 32.78 -28.88
C LYS A 4 32.99 32.92 -28.08
N PHE A 5 32.92 33.91 -27.18
CA PHE A 5 31.71 34.20 -26.41
C PHE A 5 30.57 34.77 -27.25
N LYS A 6 30.90 35.54 -28.31
CA LYS A 6 29.89 36.09 -29.23
C LYS A 6 29.28 35.02 -30.14
N LYS A 7 30.09 34.02 -30.54
CA LYS A 7 29.62 32.86 -31.32
C LYS A 7 28.75 31.92 -30.50
N MET A 8 29.11 31.67 -29.22
CA MET A 8 28.30 30.87 -28.31
C MET A 8 26.93 31.51 -27.99
N LYS A 9 26.85 32.84 -27.78
CA LYS A 9 25.58 33.52 -27.57
C LYS A 9 24.67 33.51 -28.82
N LYS A 10 25.24 33.51 -30.02
CA LYS A 10 24.47 33.43 -31.27
C LYS A 10 23.95 31.99 -31.51
N MET A 11 24.75 30.98 -31.15
CA MET A 11 24.39 29.56 -31.26
C MET A 11 23.28 29.18 -30.26
N ASN A 12 23.33 29.67 -29.00
CA ASN A 12 22.30 29.47 -28.01
C ASN A 12 20.95 30.16 -28.37
N LYS A 13 20.99 31.30 -29.08
CA LYS A 13 19.76 31.93 -29.58
C LYS A 13 19.12 31.16 -30.74
N ILE A 14 19.91 30.53 -31.59
CA ILE A 14 19.42 29.70 -32.70
C ILE A 14 18.87 28.37 -32.16
N LEU A 15 19.54 27.78 -31.15
CA LEU A 15 19.04 26.57 -30.47
C LEU A 15 17.74 26.81 -29.70
N SER A 16 17.59 27.97 -29.03
CA SER A 16 16.35 28.36 -28.34
C SER A 16 15.18 28.61 -29.31
N PHE A 17 15.45 29.12 -30.52
CA PHE A 17 14.42 29.30 -31.54
C PHE A 17 14.01 27.99 -32.22
N LEU A 18 14.95 27.05 -32.36
CA LEU A 18 14.62 25.68 -32.87
C LEU A 18 13.86 24.83 -31.83
N LEU A 19 14.13 24.99 -30.51
CA LEU A 19 13.33 24.33 -29.49
C LEU A 19 11.92 24.92 -29.38
N LEU A 20 11.73 26.25 -29.56
CA LEU A 20 10.40 26.86 -29.57
C LEU A 20 9.58 26.50 -30.84
N ALA A 21 10.24 26.18 -31.96
CA ALA A 21 9.55 25.76 -33.18
C ALA A 21 9.16 24.27 -33.17
N LEU A 22 9.82 23.43 -32.35
CA LEU A 22 9.42 22.02 -32.15
C LEU A 22 8.29 21.85 -31.11
N THR A 23 8.08 22.82 -30.21
CA THR A 23 6.96 22.76 -29.25
C THR A 23 5.64 23.30 -29.77
N ALA A 24 5.61 23.91 -30.97
CA ALA A 24 4.39 24.41 -31.61
C ALA A 24 3.68 23.42 -32.52
N PHE A 25 4.14 22.16 -32.62
CA PHE A 25 3.52 21.13 -33.48
C PHE A 25 2.97 19.90 -32.75
N VAL A 26 2.72 20.00 -31.44
CA VAL A 26 2.10 18.91 -30.64
C VAL A 26 0.77 19.31 -29.99
N PHE A 27 0.14 20.41 -30.44
CA PHE A 27 -1.18 20.81 -29.97
C PHE A 27 -2.18 20.94 -31.14
N VAL A 28 -2.33 19.88 -31.95
CA VAL A 28 -3.54 19.64 -32.73
C VAL A 28 -3.82 18.14 -32.66
N GLY A 29 -4.58 17.74 -31.67
CA GLY A 29 -5.01 16.36 -31.47
C GLY A 29 -5.88 16.26 -30.21
N CYS A 30 -6.69 17.28 -29.95
CA CYS A 30 -7.75 17.16 -28.97
C CYS A 30 -9.01 16.61 -29.63
N GLY A 31 -9.52 15.51 -29.11
CA GLY A 31 -10.92 15.16 -29.27
C GLY A 31 -11.23 14.30 -30.48
N GLY A 32 -10.88 13.04 -30.40
CA GLY A 32 -11.31 12.04 -31.33
C GLY A 32 -10.45 10.81 -31.22
N GLY A 33 -10.37 10.20 -30.02
CA GLY A 33 -9.96 8.81 -29.95
C GLY A 33 -10.85 8.04 -30.91
N ASN A 34 -10.26 7.41 -31.95
CA ASN A 34 -11.01 6.50 -32.81
C ASN A 34 -11.76 5.54 -31.87
N LYS A 35 -13.08 5.63 -31.81
CA LYS A 35 -13.86 4.62 -31.11
C LYS A 35 -13.45 3.28 -31.75
N PRO A 36 -13.14 2.27 -30.93
CA PRO A 36 -12.85 0.94 -31.44
C PRO A 36 -13.94 0.53 -32.43
N THR A 37 -13.55 -0.03 -33.55
CA THR A 37 -14.48 -0.40 -34.66
C THR A 37 -15.02 -1.81 -34.49
N ASP A 38 -14.70 -2.49 -33.40
CA ASP A 38 -15.10 -3.87 -33.09
C ASP A 38 -16.53 -4.00 -32.55
N GLY A 39 -17.18 -2.86 -32.26
CA GLY A 39 -18.55 -2.83 -31.71
C GLY A 39 -18.67 -3.18 -30.22
N ALA A 40 -17.57 -3.50 -29.55
CA ALA A 40 -17.55 -3.77 -28.11
C ALA A 40 -17.51 -2.48 -27.31
N ILE A 41 -17.92 -2.55 -26.05
CA ILE A 41 -17.79 -1.48 -25.06
C ILE A 41 -16.44 -1.63 -24.37
N HIS A 42 -15.61 -0.61 -24.44
CA HIS A 42 -14.29 -0.57 -23.85
C HIS A 42 -14.34 -0.05 -22.43
N ILE A 43 -13.82 -0.85 -21.49
CA ILE A 43 -13.70 -0.54 -20.06
C ILE A 43 -12.26 -0.12 -19.81
N ARG A 44 -12.00 1.16 -19.62
CA ARG A 44 -10.68 1.69 -19.31
C ARG A 44 -10.37 1.44 -17.83
N TYR A 45 -9.48 0.47 -17.55
CA TYR A 45 -9.05 0.17 -16.19
C TYR A 45 -7.62 0.61 -15.93
N TRP A 46 -7.43 1.56 -14.99
CA TRP A 46 -6.14 2.14 -14.66
C TRP A 46 -5.60 1.59 -13.35
N HIS A 47 -4.31 1.24 -13.31
CA HIS A 47 -3.68 0.62 -12.17
C HIS A 47 -2.20 1.01 -12.03
N ALA A 48 -1.60 0.70 -10.85
CA ALA A 48 -0.19 0.90 -10.55
C ALA A 48 0.60 -0.43 -10.43
N ASN A 49 0.00 -1.55 -10.89
CA ASN A 49 0.64 -2.85 -10.79
C ASN A 49 1.87 -2.93 -11.71
N GLY A 50 2.98 -3.45 -11.17
CA GLY A 50 4.16 -3.81 -11.96
C GLY A 50 3.92 -5.04 -12.85
N ALA A 51 4.90 -5.42 -13.66
CA ALA A 51 4.77 -6.43 -14.70
C ALA A 51 4.29 -7.82 -14.20
N GLU A 52 4.80 -8.30 -13.05
CA GLU A 52 4.39 -9.58 -12.45
C GLU A 52 2.88 -9.58 -12.11
N LEU A 53 2.40 -8.54 -11.46
CA LEU A 53 1.00 -8.39 -11.08
C LEU A 53 0.10 -8.16 -12.29
N THR A 54 0.58 -7.40 -13.29
CA THR A 54 -0.14 -7.19 -14.54
C THR A 54 -0.37 -8.50 -15.28
N THR A 55 0.60 -9.43 -15.25
CA THR A 55 0.43 -10.76 -15.87
C THR A 55 -0.73 -11.56 -15.22
N VAL A 56 -0.90 -11.45 -13.90
CA VAL A 56 -2.03 -12.09 -13.21
C VAL A 56 -3.34 -11.38 -13.52
N LEU A 57 -3.32 -10.05 -13.61
CA LEU A 57 -4.49 -9.24 -13.97
C LEU A 57 -4.97 -9.54 -15.41
N GLU A 58 -4.04 -9.78 -16.34
CA GLU A 58 -4.38 -10.22 -17.71
C GLU A 58 -5.09 -11.58 -17.76
N LYS A 59 -4.78 -12.52 -16.87
CA LYS A 59 -5.52 -13.77 -16.74
C LYS A 59 -6.96 -13.53 -16.31
N ILE A 60 -7.16 -12.66 -15.30
CA ILE A 60 -8.49 -12.29 -14.81
C ILE A 60 -9.28 -11.58 -15.91
N LYS A 61 -8.63 -10.68 -16.65
CA LYS A 61 -9.22 -10.01 -17.84
C LYS A 61 -9.68 -11.02 -18.89
N ALA A 62 -8.82 -11.98 -19.25
CA ALA A 62 -9.13 -12.97 -20.26
C ALA A 62 -10.39 -13.79 -19.92
N GLU A 63 -10.57 -14.17 -18.63
CA GLU A 63 -11.78 -14.86 -18.17
C GLU A 63 -13.02 -13.95 -18.21
N PHE A 64 -12.87 -12.67 -17.90
CA PHE A 64 -13.95 -11.69 -18.01
C PHE A 64 -14.39 -11.51 -19.48
N GLU A 65 -13.44 -11.26 -20.38
CA GLU A 65 -13.72 -11.04 -21.81
C GLU A 65 -14.32 -12.29 -22.47
N LYS A 66 -13.88 -13.49 -22.08
CA LYS A 66 -14.49 -14.75 -22.50
C LYS A 66 -15.94 -14.87 -22.03
N LYS A 67 -16.24 -14.47 -20.79
CA LYS A 67 -17.60 -14.49 -20.23
C LYS A 67 -18.55 -13.52 -20.94
N TYR A 68 -18.03 -12.41 -21.44
CA TYR A 68 -18.79 -11.34 -22.07
C TYR A 68 -18.34 -11.10 -23.52
N GLU A 69 -17.96 -12.18 -24.22
CA GLU A 69 -17.40 -12.15 -25.59
C GLU A 69 -18.24 -11.29 -26.52
N GLY A 70 -17.58 -10.39 -27.24
CA GLY A 70 -18.18 -9.45 -28.17
C GLY A 70 -18.97 -8.30 -27.55
N LYS A 71 -19.10 -8.24 -26.21
CA LYS A 71 -19.82 -7.17 -25.53
C LYS A 71 -18.89 -6.20 -24.81
N TYR A 72 -17.91 -6.70 -24.04
CA TYR A 72 -16.99 -5.88 -23.29
C TYR A 72 -15.54 -6.26 -23.56
N VAL A 73 -14.68 -5.25 -23.61
CA VAL A 73 -13.21 -5.35 -23.68
C VAL A 73 -12.62 -4.51 -22.56
N VAL A 74 -11.63 -5.02 -21.84
CA VAL A 74 -10.94 -4.29 -20.75
C VAL A 74 -9.60 -3.76 -21.24
N ASP A 75 -9.44 -2.46 -21.25
CA ASP A 75 -8.20 -1.79 -21.60
C ASP A 75 -7.39 -1.52 -20.32
N LEU A 76 -6.40 -2.37 -20.04
CA LEU A 76 -5.52 -2.23 -18.89
C LEU A 76 -4.43 -1.17 -19.16
N THR A 77 -4.30 -0.18 -18.27
CA THR A 77 -3.23 0.82 -18.35
C THR A 77 -2.49 0.90 -17.03
N SER A 78 -1.19 0.58 -17.03
CA SER A 78 -0.32 0.71 -15.85
C SER A 78 0.36 2.08 -15.82
N TYR A 79 0.30 2.74 -14.68
CA TYR A 79 0.99 4.02 -14.40
C TYR A 79 2.24 3.86 -13.55
N GLY A 80 2.64 2.62 -13.23
CA GLY A 80 3.91 2.26 -12.59
C GLY A 80 3.95 2.44 -11.07
N ASP A 81 3.39 3.53 -10.54
CA ASP A 81 3.31 3.79 -9.09
C ASP A 81 2.00 4.48 -8.69
N TYR A 82 1.70 4.45 -7.39
CA TYR A 82 0.43 4.94 -6.86
C TYR A 82 0.28 6.46 -6.91
N THR A 83 1.37 7.22 -6.76
CA THR A 83 1.35 8.69 -6.82
C THR A 83 1.06 9.16 -8.24
N THR A 84 1.76 8.59 -9.22
CA THR A 84 1.53 8.86 -10.64
C THR A 84 0.09 8.50 -11.05
N LEU A 85 -0.41 7.34 -10.60
CA LEU A 85 -1.79 6.94 -10.86
C LEU A 85 -2.79 7.94 -10.26
N ARG A 86 -2.62 8.30 -8.98
CA ARG A 86 -3.47 9.27 -8.26
C ARG A 86 -3.56 10.60 -9.01
N ASP A 87 -2.39 11.17 -9.32
CA ASP A 87 -2.30 12.51 -9.91
C ASP A 87 -2.84 12.52 -11.35
N THR A 88 -2.63 11.42 -12.08
CA THR A 88 -3.18 11.26 -13.43
C THR A 88 -4.70 11.16 -13.40
N ILE A 89 -5.27 10.37 -12.48
CA ILE A 89 -6.74 10.27 -12.32
C ILE A 89 -7.31 11.64 -11.93
N ALA A 90 -6.73 12.34 -10.95
CA ALA A 90 -7.20 13.65 -10.53
C ALA A 90 -7.18 14.68 -11.69
N GLY A 91 -6.11 14.68 -12.50
CA GLY A 91 -6.01 15.51 -13.69
C GLY A 91 -7.05 15.14 -14.76
N SER A 92 -7.32 13.86 -14.96
CA SER A 92 -8.32 13.36 -15.91
C SER A 92 -9.75 13.68 -15.48
N ILE A 93 -10.05 13.62 -14.18
CA ILE A 93 -11.34 14.07 -13.62
C ILE A 93 -11.56 15.56 -13.96
N ALA A 94 -10.56 16.41 -13.72
CA ALA A 94 -10.64 17.83 -14.02
C ALA A 94 -10.81 18.12 -15.54
N ALA A 95 -10.32 17.22 -16.39
CA ALA A 95 -10.45 17.28 -17.84
C ALA A 95 -11.77 16.66 -18.38
N GLY A 96 -12.57 16.00 -17.53
CA GLY A 96 -13.78 15.28 -17.95
C GLY A 96 -13.48 13.98 -18.72
N ASP A 97 -12.30 13.34 -18.50
CA ASP A 97 -11.84 12.13 -19.17
C ASP A 97 -11.33 11.08 -18.15
N ALA A 98 -12.06 10.89 -17.06
CA ALA A 98 -11.76 9.86 -16.05
C ALA A 98 -11.81 8.44 -16.68
N PRO A 99 -11.05 7.47 -16.13
CA PRO A 99 -11.18 6.07 -16.55
C PRO A 99 -12.55 5.52 -16.16
N THR A 100 -12.98 4.39 -16.77
CA THR A 100 -14.20 3.68 -16.35
C THR A 100 -14.07 3.14 -14.93
N ALA A 101 -12.91 2.55 -14.60
CA ALA A 101 -12.60 2.03 -13.27
C ALA A 101 -11.10 2.14 -12.99
N ALA A 102 -10.72 2.16 -11.72
CA ALA A 102 -9.31 2.21 -11.35
C ALA A 102 -9.01 1.56 -10.00
N GLN A 103 -7.75 1.23 -9.83
CA GLN A 103 -7.16 0.89 -8.54
C GLN A 103 -7.01 2.15 -7.69
N THR A 104 -7.50 2.11 -6.44
CA THR A 104 -7.57 3.30 -5.58
C THR A 104 -7.13 2.99 -4.15
N TYR A 105 -6.40 3.89 -3.50
CA TYR A 105 -6.25 3.90 -2.05
C TYR A 105 -7.41 4.67 -1.40
N PRO A 106 -7.73 4.43 -0.11
CA PRO A 106 -8.80 5.15 0.57
C PRO A 106 -8.67 6.68 0.52
N ASP A 107 -7.48 7.21 0.74
CA ASP A 107 -7.20 8.65 0.66
C ASP A 107 -7.31 9.19 -0.78
N HIS A 108 -7.03 8.38 -1.81
CA HIS A 108 -7.27 8.74 -3.22
C HIS A 108 -8.78 8.82 -3.52
N VAL A 109 -9.58 7.89 -3.00
CA VAL A 109 -11.04 7.91 -3.15
C VAL A 109 -11.62 9.22 -2.62
N SER A 110 -11.18 9.67 -1.43
CA SER A 110 -11.64 10.92 -0.86
C SER A 110 -11.29 12.14 -1.73
N LEU A 111 -10.11 12.15 -2.37
CA LEU A 111 -9.71 13.18 -3.33
C LEU A 111 -10.62 13.19 -4.58
N TYR A 112 -10.96 12.01 -5.11
CA TYR A 112 -11.80 11.91 -6.31
C TYR A 112 -13.27 12.26 -6.06
N LEU A 113 -13.74 12.09 -4.81
CA LEU A 113 -15.07 12.53 -4.39
C LEU A 113 -15.24 14.06 -4.42
N GLU A 114 -14.17 14.83 -4.22
CA GLU A 114 -14.20 16.29 -4.39
C GLU A 114 -14.57 16.70 -5.82
N GLY A 115 -14.15 15.90 -6.81
CA GLY A 115 -14.49 16.09 -8.22
C GLY A 115 -15.84 15.49 -8.63
N ALA A 116 -16.61 14.93 -7.69
CA ALA A 116 -17.88 14.22 -7.94
C ALA A 116 -17.81 13.19 -9.08
N ALA A 117 -16.67 12.51 -9.20
CA ALA A 117 -16.38 11.61 -10.32
C ALA A 117 -16.62 10.13 -10.01
N LEU A 118 -16.91 9.79 -8.74
CA LEU A 118 -17.09 8.40 -8.33
C LEU A 118 -18.57 8.01 -8.25
N VAL A 119 -18.86 6.81 -8.74
CA VAL A 119 -20.16 6.19 -8.65
C VAL A 119 -20.32 5.48 -7.30
N SER A 120 -21.44 5.72 -6.59
CA SER A 120 -21.82 4.87 -5.46
C SER A 120 -22.06 3.45 -5.94
N LEU A 121 -21.32 2.50 -5.39
CA LEU A 121 -21.47 1.08 -5.71
C LEU A 121 -22.72 0.47 -5.10
N ASP A 122 -23.39 1.14 -4.14
CA ASP A 122 -24.57 0.62 -3.47
C ASP A 122 -25.72 0.34 -4.44
N LYS A 123 -25.88 1.19 -5.48
CA LYS A 123 -26.90 0.98 -6.51
C LYS A 123 -26.69 -0.32 -7.29
N TYR A 124 -25.44 -0.63 -7.59
CA TYR A 124 -25.08 -1.84 -8.32
C TYR A 124 -25.05 -3.08 -7.44
N ILE A 125 -24.51 -2.99 -6.22
CA ILE A 125 -24.45 -4.11 -5.28
C ILE A 125 -25.84 -4.62 -4.95
N ASN A 126 -26.82 -3.73 -4.85
CA ASN A 126 -28.21 -4.07 -4.52
C ASN A 126 -29.10 -4.25 -5.76
N ASP A 127 -28.55 -4.18 -6.97
CA ASP A 127 -29.30 -4.38 -8.21
C ASP A 127 -29.81 -5.83 -8.29
N PRO A 128 -31.11 -6.06 -8.64
CA PRO A 128 -31.70 -7.39 -8.67
C PRO A 128 -31.15 -8.30 -9.78
N GLU A 129 -30.59 -7.76 -10.85
CA GLU A 129 -30.07 -8.51 -12.01
C GLU A 129 -28.54 -8.61 -11.97
N TYR A 130 -27.85 -7.49 -11.70
CA TYR A 130 -26.39 -7.39 -11.80
C TYR A 130 -25.70 -7.36 -10.44
N GLY A 131 -26.45 -7.31 -9.33
CA GLY A 131 -25.92 -7.11 -7.99
C GLY A 131 -25.24 -8.34 -7.38
N MET A 132 -24.98 -8.24 -6.09
CA MET A 132 -24.38 -9.30 -5.27
C MET A 132 -25.37 -9.75 -4.21
N SER A 133 -25.58 -11.06 -4.08
CA SER A 133 -26.43 -11.58 -3.00
C SER A 133 -25.85 -11.25 -1.62
N LYS A 134 -26.70 -11.29 -0.59
CA LYS A 134 -26.23 -11.06 0.79
C LYS A 134 -25.23 -12.13 1.24
N GLU A 135 -25.39 -13.36 0.77
CA GLU A 135 -24.48 -14.48 1.00
C GLU A 135 -23.13 -14.23 0.33
N GLU A 136 -23.10 -13.69 -0.89
CA GLU A 136 -21.89 -13.31 -1.58
C GLU A 136 -21.18 -12.14 -0.88
N GLN A 137 -21.92 -11.10 -0.47
CA GLN A 137 -21.37 -9.97 0.29
C GLN A 137 -20.76 -10.44 1.63
N ALA A 138 -21.38 -11.41 2.33
CA ALA A 138 -20.91 -11.96 3.60
C ALA A 138 -19.60 -12.77 3.48
N GLN A 139 -19.19 -13.14 2.26
CA GLN A 139 -17.92 -13.82 2.03
C GLN A 139 -16.71 -12.89 2.13
N PHE A 140 -16.88 -11.58 2.00
CA PHE A 140 -15.76 -10.67 2.17
C PHE A 140 -15.27 -10.65 3.62
N ILE A 141 -13.95 -10.44 3.81
CA ILE A 141 -13.39 -10.19 5.13
C ILE A 141 -13.89 -8.83 5.61
N ASP A 142 -14.49 -8.79 6.80
CA ASP A 142 -15.25 -7.64 7.29
C ASP A 142 -14.41 -6.33 7.29
N GLY A 143 -13.17 -6.38 7.77
CA GLY A 143 -12.28 -5.22 7.75
C GLY A 143 -12.02 -4.68 6.34
N PHE A 144 -11.78 -5.58 5.37
CA PHE A 144 -11.55 -5.18 3.98
C PHE A 144 -12.83 -4.65 3.31
N TRP A 145 -13.96 -5.28 3.59
CA TRP A 145 -15.25 -4.86 3.05
C TRP A 145 -15.66 -3.49 3.58
N ASN A 146 -15.53 -3.28 4.89
CA ASN A 146 -15.95 -2.04 5.55
C ASN A 146 -15.10 -0.83 5.13
N GLU A 147 -13.85 -1.02 4.72
CA GLU A 147 -13.01 0.06 4.18
C GLU A 147 -13.63 0.76 2.96
N GLY A 148 -14.49 0.06 2.22
CA GLY A 148 -15.20 0.66 1.08
C GLY A 148 -16.22 1.75 1.44
N THR A 149 -16.49 1.99 2.74
CA THR A 149 -17.55 2.89 3.24
C THR A 149 -17.07 3.98 4.21
N ILE A 150 -15.76 4.22 4.28
CA ILE A 150 -15.14 5.13 5.27
C ILE A 150 -15.05 6.59 4.82
N TYR A 151 -15.71 6.95 3.74
CA TYR A 151 -15.51 8.22 3.03
C TYR A 151 -16.51 9.32 3.40
N ASP A 152 -17.64 8.93 3.97
CA ASP A 152 -18.66 9.83 4.47
C ASP A 152 -19.36 9.25 5.71
N ALA A 153 -20.07 10.10 6.45
CA ALA A 153 -20.79 9.70 7.65
C ALA A 153 -22.03 8.83 7.35
N ALA A 154 -22.50 8.78 6.10
CA ALA A 154 -23.60 7.94 5.66
C ALA A 154 -23.18 6.48 5.42
N GLY A 155 -21.87 6.24 5.30
CA GLY A 155 -21.34 4.92 5.00
C GLY A 155 -21.59 4.49 3.55
N THR A 156 -21.63 5.43 2.61
CA THR A 156 -21.77 5.15 1.18
C THR A 156 -20.57 4.37 0.67
N ARG A 157 -20.83 3.32 -0.08
CA ARG A 157 -19.75 2.50 -0.64
C ARG A 157 -19.26 3.05 -1.97
N TYR A 158 -17.98 3.40 -2.03
CA TYR A 158 -17.31 3.88 -3.25
C TYR A 158 -16.19 2.96 -3.73
N ALA A 159 -15.87 1.93 -2.96
CA ALA A 159 -14.78 1.02 -3.32
C ALA A 159 -15.05 -0.42 -2.88
N MET A 160 -14.45 -1.39 -3.57
CA MET A 160 -14.39 -2.79 -3.18
C MET A 160 -12.94 -3.23 -2.95
N PRO A 161 -12.68 -4.16 -2.00
CA PRO A 161 -11.33 -4.59 -1.70
C PRO A 161 -10.70 -5.37 -2.87
N PHE A 162 -9.39 -5.16 -3.13
CA PHE A 162 -8.66 -5.92 -4.13
C PHE A 162 -7.24 -6.30 -3.67
N ASN A 163 -6.25 -5.43 -3.78
CA ASN A 163 -4.85 -5.71 -3.41
C ASN A 163 -4.64 -5.53 -1.90
N LYS A 164 -5.18 -6.42 -1.06
CA LYS A 164 -5.10 -6.24 0.38
C LYS A 164 -3.83 -6.83 0.99
N SER A 165 -3.24 -6.09 1.90
CA SER A 165 -2.02 -6.42 2.65
C SER A 165 -2.10 -5.84 4.07
N THR A 166 -1.07 -6.07 4.86
CA THR A 166 -0.83 -5.45 6.17
C THR A 166 0.67 -5.30 6.37
N GLU A 167 1.10 -4.69 7.47
CA GLU A 167 2.49 -4.73 7.87
C GLU A 167 2.79 -6.01 8.66
N LEU A 168 4.04 -6.48 8.52
CA LEU A 168 4.58 -7.63 9.22
C LEU A 168 6.01 -7.34 9.65
N MET A 169 6.47 -8.00 10.69
CA MET A 169 7.87 -7.98 11.06
C MET A 169 8.60 -9.19 10.45
N TYR A 170 9.65 -8.91 9.68
CA TYR A 170 10.62 -9.88 9.19
C TYR A 170 11.86 -9.83 10.05
N TYR A 171 12.51 -10.97 10.28
CA TYR A 171 13.70 -11.06 11.14
C TYR A 171 14.70 -12.08 10.63
N ASN A 172 15.97 -11.88 10.95
CA ASN A 172 17.05 -12.82 10.63
C ASN A 172 16.98 -14.04 11.56
N LYS A 173 16.29 -15.10 11.10
CA LYS A 173 16.03 -16.32 11.87
C LYS A 173 17.33 -17.03 12.30
N ASP A 174 18.38 -16.95 11.48
CA ASP A 174 19.65 -17.62 11.77
C ASP A 174 20.35 -16.94 12.95
N MET A 175 20.30 -15.59 13.05
CA MET A 175 20.80 -14.86 14.22
C MET A 175 19.99 -15.17 15.47
N PHE A 176 18.65 -15.15 15.36
CA PHE A 176 17.79 -15.49 16.49
C PHE A 176 18.09 -16.89 17.02
N THR A 177 18.28 -17.87 16.13
CA THR A 177 18.67 -19.24 16.49
C THR A 177 20.06 -19.29 17.12
N LYS A 178 21.05 -18.60 16.52
CA LYS A 178 22.43 -18.57 17.00
C LYS A 178 22.56 -18.04 18.41
N TYR A 179 21.80 -17.01 18.75
CA TYR A 179 21.88 -16.34 20.07
C TYR A 179 20.80 -16.80 21.06
N GLY A 180 19.89 -17.71 20.63
CA GLY A 180 18.80 -18.19 21.49
C GLY A 180 17.76 -17.12 21.80
N TRP A 181 17.53 -16.15 20.89
CA TRP A 181 16.53 -15.10 21.08
C TRP A 181 15.14 -15.58 20.72
N ASN A 182 14.17 -15.21 21.55
CA ASN A 182 12.76 -15.39 21.22
C ASN A 182 12.30 -14.35 20.19
N VAL A 183 11.34 -14.71 19.35
CA VAL A 183 10.70 -13.77 18.41
C VAL A 183 9.85 -12.81 19.23
N PRO A 184 10.08 -11.48 19.14
CA PRO A 184 9.38 -10.51 19.95
C PRO A 184 7.93 -10.33 19.51
N THR A 185 7.04 -10.12 20.47
CA THR A 185 5.60 -9.84 20.28
C THR A 185 5.23 -8.44 20.76
N THR A 186 6.09 -7.83 21.58
CA THR A 186 5.92 -6.48 22.12
C THR A 186 7.09 -5.58 21.73
N TRP A 187 6.86 -4.27 21.80
CA TRP A 187 7.93 -3.30 21.53
C TRP A 187 9.05 -3.35 22.58
N ASP A 188 8.75 -3.64 23.84
CA ASP A 188 9.78 -3.81 24.88
C ASP A 188 10.70 -4.98 24.54
N GLU A 189 10.14 -6.10 24.05
CA GLU A 189 10.92 -7.24 23.60
C GLU A 189 11.77 -6.91 22.37
N VAL A 190 11.24 -6.09 21.42
CA VAL A 190 12.02 -5.58 20.27
C VAL A 190 13.22 -4.78 20.75
N ILE A 191 13.02 -3.87 21.70
CA ILE A 191 14.12 -3.06 22.25
C ILE A 191 15.17 -3.95 22.95
N ASP A 192 14.74 -4.94 23.74
CA ASP A 192 15.64 -5.92 24.36
C ASP A 192 16.50 -6.65 23.30
N ILE A 193 15.91 -7.08 22.19
CA ILE A 193 16.64 -7.69 21.07
C ILE A 193 17.61 -6.67 20.43
N CYS A 194 17.21 -5.42 20.23
CA CYS A 194 18.09 -4.39 19.69
C CYS A 194 19.31 -4.16 20.59
N GLU A 195 19.12 -4.10 21.90
CA GLU A 195 20.22 -3.94 22.87
C GLU A 195 21.15 -5.16 22.88
N LYS A 196 20.60 -6.38 22.79
CA LYS A 196 21.39 -7.61 22.67
C LYS A 196 22.17 -7.65 21.34
N PHE A 197 21.57 -7.21 20.24
CA PHE A 197 22.23 -7.14 18.94
C PHE A 197 23.48 -6.25 18.98
N LYS A 198 23.43 -5.12 19.64
CA LYS A 198 24.58 -4.20 19.79
C LYS A 198 25.79 -4.84 20.48
N GLN A 199 25.59 -5.93 21.21
CA GLN A 199 26.68 -6.66 21.88
C GLN A 199 27.31 -7.76 21.01
N THR A 200 26.78 -7.97 19.78
CA THR A 200 27.26 -9.03 18.87
C THR A 200 28.43 -8.59 18.02
N THR A 201 29.19 -9.55 17.52
CA THR A 201 30.27 -9.34 16.55
C THR A 201 29.73 -8.89 15.19
N GLU A 202 28.53 -9.35 14.84
CA GLU A 202 27.83 -8.94 13.59
C GLU A 202 27.48 -7.46 13.62
N TYR A 203 27.01 -6.94 14.74
CA TYR A 203 26.75 -5.50 14.90
C TYR A 203 28.03 -4.69 14.74
N GLN A 204 29.13 -5.06 15.42
CA GLN A 204 30.41 -4.35 15.33
C GLN A 204 30.96 -4.36 13.89
N LYS A 205 30.83 -5.47 13.20
CA LYS A 205 31.19 -5.57 11.79
C LYS A 205 30.34 -4.64 10.93
N ALA A 206 29.00 -4.66 11.10
CA ALA A 206 28.09 -3.82 10.34
C ALA A 206 28.34 -2.31 10.61
N VAL A 207 28.61 -1.92 11.85
CA VAL A 207 28.99 -0.53 12.20
C VAL A 207 30.22 -0.08 11.40
N THR A 208 31.21 -0.96 11.23
CA THR A 208 32.40 -0.66 10.46
C THR A 208 32.10 -0.61 8.94
N ASP A 209 31.35 -1.57 8.44
CA ASP A 209 31.06 -1.70 7.02
C ASP A 209 30.13 -0.58 6.49
N TYR A 210 29.26 -0.02 7.34
CA TYR A 210 28.24 0.97 6.97
C TYR A 210 28.38 2.32 7.70
N ASP A 211 29.57 2.65 8.19
CA ASP A 211 29.89 3.94 8.84
C ASP A 211 28.87 4.34 9.95
N GLY A 212 28.51 3.37 10.77
CA GLY A 212 27.57 3.56 11.90
C GLY A 212 26.09 3.63 11.53
N LEU A 213 25.72 3.43 10.26
CA LEU A 213 24.32 3.36 9.81
C LEU A 213 23.73 1.98 10.07
N VAL A 214 23.67 1.61 11.35
CA VAL A 214 23.19 0.31 11.83
C VAL A 214 22.18 0.51 12.95
N TYR A 215 21.06 -0.17 12.86
CA TYR A 215 19.97 -0.16 13.81
C TYR A 215 19.49 -1.58 14.09
N GLY A 216 18.75 -1.80 15.17
CA GLY A 216 18.19 -3.13 15.45
C GLY A 216 17.04 -3.48 14.51
N LEU A 217 16.17 -2.48 14.23
CA LEU A 217 14.97 -2.61 13.40
C LEU A 217 14.86 -1.46 12.38
N GLY A 218 14.47 -1.80 11.15
CA GLY A 218 14.06 -0.85 10.11
C GLY A 218 12.53 -0.84 9.94
N TYR A 219 11.91 0.33 9.81
CA TYR A 219 10.48 0.47 9.54
C TYR A 219 10.26 1.16 8.18
N ASP A 220 9.53 0.52 7.28
CA ASP A 220 9.45 0.92 5.85
C ASP A 220 8.77 2.28 5.59
N SER A 221 8.00 2.83 6.53
CA SER A 221 7.24 4.07 6.29
C SER A 221 7.13 4.90 7.54
N GLU A 222 7.59 6.15 7.47
CA GLU A 222 7.43 7.14 8.53
C GLU A 222 5.95 7.42 8.83
N ALA A 223 5.12 7.53 7.79
CA ALA A 223 3.69 7.76 7.97
C ALA A 223 3.01 6.59 8.66
N ASN A 224 3.26 5.35 8.22
CA ASN A 224 2.66 4.16 8.84
C ASN A 224 3.15 3.96 10.26
N LEU A 225 4.44 4.17 10.51
CA LEU A 225 5.00 4.13 11.86
C LEU A 225 4.25 5.09 12.78
N PHE A 226 4.13 6.37 12.39
CA PHE A 226 3.43 7.37 13.19
C PHE A 226 1.96 7.00 13.43
N ILE A 227 1.25 6.58 12.38
CA ILE A 227 -0.17 6.23 12.47
C ILE A 227 -0.38 4.98 13.33
N THR A 228 0.43 3.93 13.13
CA THR A 228 0.35 2.68 13.89
C THR A 228 0.66 2.90 15.38
N PHE A 229 1.73 3.63 15.71
CA PHE A 229 2.03 3.97 17.10
C PHE A 229 0.93 4.83 17.73
N THR A 230 0.41 5.83 17.00
CA THR A 230 -0.73 6.64 17.45
C THR A 230 -1.92 5.76 17.86
N GLN A 231 -2.28 4.78 17.03
CA GLN A 231 -3.36 3.84 17.31
C GLN A 231 -3.03 2.91 18.50
N GLN A 232 -1.81 2.37 18.56
CA GLN A 232 -1.38 1.51 19.64
C GLN A 232 -1.32 2.23 20.99
N TYR A 233 -1.03 3.56 21.01
CA TYR A 233 -1.14 4.41 22.19
C TYR A 233 -2.60 4.76 22.55
N GLY A 234 -3.57 4.24 21.79
CA GLY A 234 -5.01 4.43 22.01
C GLY A 234 -5.50 5.84 21.66
N ALA A 235 -4.85 6.48 20.68
CA ALA A 235 -5.32 7.73 20.09
C ALA A 235 -6.04 7.43 18.77
N THR A 236 -7.07 8.23 18.45
CA THR A 236 -7.72 8.23 17.15
C THR A 236 -6.90 9.11 16.20
N TYR A 237 -6.58 8.60 15.01
CA TYR A 237 -5.85 9.38 14.01
C TYR A 237 -6.77 10.38 13.30
N THR A 238 -7.85 9.88 12.68
CA THR A 238 -8.88 10.68 12.00
C THR A 238 -10.29 10.19 12.35
N SER A 239 -11.29 11.07 12.30
CA SER A 239 -12.70 10.74 12.52
C SER A 239 -13.62 11.70 11.76
N PHE A 240 -14.94 11.48 11.83
CA PHE A 240 -15.95 12.48 11.46
C PHE A 240 -16.50 13.17 12.71
N ASP A 241 -16.86 14.47 12.58
CA ASP A 241 -17.69 15.16 13.58
C ASP A 241 -19.18 14.79 13.44
N ALA A 242 -20.00 15.36 14.31
CA ALA A 242 -21.46 15.14 14.27
C ALA A 242 -22.14 15.71 13.01
N GLN A 243 -21.46 16.58 12.27
CA GLN A 243 -21.91 17.18 11.01
C GLN A 243 -21.38 16.42 9.78
N GLY A 244 -20.52 15.40 9.98
CA GLY A 244 -19.91 14.62 8.91
C GLY A 244 -18.63 15.23 8.33
N ASN A 245 -18.06 16.27 8.96
CA ASN A 245 -16.78 16.83 8.53
C ASN A 245 -15.63 15.99 9.05
N GLY A 246 -14.57 15.85 8.27
CA GLY A 246 -13.36 15.16 8.67
C GLY A 246 -12.58 15.90 9.78
N ILE A 247 -12.11 15.14 10.76
CA ILE A 247 -11.33 15.64 11.91
C ILE A 247 -9.95 15.01 11.93
N TYR A 248 -8.92 15.83 12.11
CA TYR A 248 -7.54 15.41 12.28
C TYR A 248 -7.19 15.30 13.78
N ASN A 249 -7.70 14.26 14.45
CA ASN A 249 -7.61 14.11 15.90
C ASN A 249 -6.17 14.11 16.41
N ALA A 250 -5.29 13.38 15.75
CA ALA A 250 -3.88 13.27 16.14
C ALA A 250 -3.08 14.57 15.95
N PHE A 251 -3.57 15.54 15.16
CA PHE A 251 -2.85 16.78 14.80
C PHE A 251 -3.41 18.04 15.45
N GLY A 252 -4.06 17.95 16.60
CA GLY A 252 -4.48 19.14 17.36
C GLY A 252 -5.98 19.34 17.47
N ALA A 253 -6.80 18.67 16.65
CA ALA A 253 -8.26 18.80 16.72
C ALA A 253 -8.85 18.16 18.01
N ASN A 254 -8.16 17.15 18.58
CA ASN A 254 -8.50 16.54 19.85
C ASN A 254 -7.27 16.54 20.77
N ALA A 255 -7.37 17.23 21.90
CA ALA A 255 -6.23 17.41 22.82
C ALA A 255 -5.73 16.08 23.42
N ALA A 256 -6.65 15.14 23.73
CA ALA A 256 -6.27 13.85 24.32
C ALA A 256 -5.57 12.96 23.29
N ASP A 257 -6.10 12.88 22.07
CA ASP A 257 -5.50 12.11 20.98
C ASP A 257 -4.14 12.71 20.57
N THR A 258 -4.05 14.04 20.51
CA THR A 258 -2.81 14.77 20.22
C THR A 258 -1.75 14.50 21.30
N ALA A 259 -2.12 14.47 22.58
CA ALA A 259 -1.17 14.18 23.66
C ALA A 259 -0.60 12.76 23.53
N LYS A 260 -1.44 11.75 23.27
CA LYS A 260 -1.03 10.36 23.09
C LYS A 260 -0.17 10.16 21.83
N SER A 261 -0.52 10.83 20.72
CA SER A 261 0.29 10.74 19.50
C SER A 261 1.67 11.41 19.67
N LYS A 262 1.76 12.49 20.45
CA LYS A 262 3.05 13.10 20.83
C LYS A 262 3.87 12.18 21.74
N GLU A 263 3.23 11.46 22.67
CA GLU A 263 3.88 10.46 23.50
C GLU A 263 4.45 9.32 22.64
N ALA A 264 3.67 8.81 21.70
CA ALA A 264 4.10 7.80 20.72
C ALA A 264 5.33 8.27 19.91
N LEU A 265 5.29 9.50 19.40
CA LEU A 265 6.40 10.08 18.64
C LEU A 265 7.64 10.30 19.51
N SER A 266 7.47 10.70 20.78
CA SER A 266 8.56 10.88 21.74
C SER A 266 9.26 9.56 22.06
N TRP A 267 8.47 8.49 22.26
CA TRP A 267 9.03 7.15 22.46
C TRP A 267 9.85 6.72 21.25
N TYR A 268 9.31 6.87 20.03
CA TYR A 268 10.02 6.52 18.80
C TYR A 268 11.31 7.34 18.64
N TYR A 269 11.25 8.66 18.86
CA TYR A 269 12.44 9.52 18.80
C TYR A 269 13.55 9.03 19.72
N THR A 270 13.19 8.60 20.95
CA THR A 270 14.14 8.01 21.90
C THR A 270 14.77 6.73 21.33
N GLN A 271 13.96 5.85 20.70
CA GLN A 271 14.48 4.61 20.13
C GLN A 271 15.40 4.86 18.92
N TYR A 272 15.10 5.88 18.13
CA TYR A 272 15.97 6.31 17.05
C TYR A 272 17.33 6.81 17.57
N GLN A 273 17.34 7.68 18.56
CA GLN A 273 18.57 8.20 19.19
C GLN A 273 19.42 7.06 19.79
N ASN A 274 18.78 6.06 20.34
CA ASN A 274 19.43 4.87 20.88
C ASN A 274 19.86 3.86 19.80
N LYS A 275 19.70 4.12 18.52
CA LYS A 275 20.02 3.17 17.44
C LYS A 275 19.22 1.86 17.50
N ASN A 276 18.03 1.88 18.07
CA ASN A 276 17.15 0.72 18.14
C ASN A 276 16.26 0.62 16.89
N ILE A 277 15.57 1.70 16.52
CA ILE A 277 14.62 1.73 15.41
C ILE A 277 14.96 2.90 14.46
N ALA A 278 14.94 2.63 13.16
CA ALA A 278 15.06 3.66 12.12
C ALA A 278 14.02 3.45 11.03
N THR A 279 13.86 4.45 10.16
CA THR A 279 13.04 4.37 8.96
C THR A 279 13.91 4.42 7.70
N THR A 280 13.29 4.28 6.54
CA THR A 280 13.95 4.27 5.22
C THR A 280 14.89 5.45 5.01
N THR A 281 14.50 6.63 5.47
CA THR A 281 15.30 7.86 5.32
C THR A 281 16.67 7.74 6.01
N ALA A 282 16.76 7.05 7.17
CA ALA A 282 18.04 6.84 7.85
C ALA A 282 19.04 6.03 7.01
N PHE A 283 18.52 5.08 6.24
CA PHE A 283 19.34 4.20 5.38
C PHE A 283 19.56 4.79 3.98
N GLY A 284 18.92 5.91 3.65
CA GLY A 284 18.96 6.49 2.30
C GLY A 284 18.33 5.58 1.24
N ALA A 285 17.31 4.81 1.62
CA ALA A 285 16.67 3.77 0.82
C ALA A 285 15.16 4.01 0.69
N ASN A 286 14.56 3.44 -0.35
CA ASN A 286 13.10 3.46 -0.52
C ASN A 286 12.39 2.44 0.39
N TYR A 287 13.10 1.36 0.77
CA TYR A 287 12.60 0.28 1.62
C TYR A 287 13.70 -0.22 2.54
N CYS A 288 13.37 -0.57 3.78
CA CYS A 288 14.32 -1.12 4.74
C CYS A 288 14.75 -2.57 4.39
N SER A 289 14.08 -3.22 3.45
CA SER A 289 14.43 -4.58 3.00
C SER A 289 15.87 -4.69 2.49
N ASP A 290 16.44 -3.63 1.89
CA ASP A 290 17.83 -3.64 1.46
C ASP A 290 18.78 -3.52 2.65
N ALA A 291 18.52 -2.63 3.60
CA ALA A 291 19.26 -2.51 4.84
C ALA A 291 19.22 -3.84 5.65
N PHE A 292 18.06 -4.50 5.69
CA PHE A 292 17.87 -5.80 6.33
C PHE A 292 18.71 -6.89 5.66
N LYS A 293 18.65 -7.03 4.34
CA LYS A 293 19.45 -8.01 3.58
C LYS A 293 20.95 -7.75 3.69
N ASN A 294 21.34 -6.50 3.83
CA ASN A 294 22.75 -6.12 3.98
C ASN A 294 23.28 -6.26 5.42
N GLY A 295 22.41 -6.54 6.40
CA GLY A 295 22.79 -6.67 7.80
C GLY A 295 22.93 -5.34 8.56
N GLN A 296 22.43 -4.23 8.02
CA GLN A 296 22.32 -2.95 8.71
C GLN A 296 21.21 -2.93 9.75
N CYS A 297 20.26 -3.86 9.66
CA CYS A 297 19.32 -4.20 10.73
C CYS A 297 19.04 -5.72 10.71
N ILE A 298 18.56 -6.26 11.81
CA ILE A 298 18.24 -7.70 11.95
C ILE A 298 16.76 -7.98 11.99
N MET A 299 15.95 -6.94 12.09
CA MET A 299 14.50 -6.95 11.99
C MET A 299 14.07 -5.83 11.05
N THR A 300 12.97 -6.03 10.33
CA THR A 300 12.35 -4.96 9.54
C THR A 300 10.84 -5.12 9.53
N ILE A 301 10.12 -3.99 9.58
CA ILE A 301 8.67 -3.95 9.43
C ILE A 301 8.36 -3.35 8.06
N GLY A 302 7.56 -4.08 7.30
CA GLY A 302 7.12 -3.64 5.99
C GLY A 302 5.90 -4.43 5.52
N SER A 303 5.41 -4.11 4.33
CA SER A 303 4.22 -4.73 3.77
C SER A 303 4.36 -6.25 3.60
N SER A 304 3.30 -6.99 3.91
CA SER A 304 3.18 -8.42 3.58
C SER A 304 3.29 -8.68 2.07
N ALA A 305 2.89 -7.71 1.24
CA ALA A 305 3.07 -7.77 -0.22
C ALA A 305 4.55 -7.70 -0.63
N GLY A 306 5.41 -7.14 0.22
CA GLY A 306 6.86 -7.05 0.05
C GLY A 306 7.66 -8.28 0.54
N ALA A 307 7.02 -9.39 0.90
CA ALA A 307 7.69 -10.54 1.50
C ALA A 307 8.91 -11.05 0.70
N SER A 308 8.82 -11.11 -0.62
CA SER A 308 9.93 -11.57 -1.48
C SER A 308 11.14 -10.61 -1.48
N TYR A 309 10.92 -9.33 -1.20
CA TYR A 309 12.01 -8.35 -1.09
C TYR A 309 12.76 -8.45 0.25
N ASN A 310 12.10 -9.02 1.27
CA ASN A 310 12.67 -9.27 2.59
C ASN A 310 13.31 -10.68 2.71
N ASP A 311 13.42 -11.42 1.61
CA ASP A 311 14.04 -12.76 1.63
C ASP A 311 15.57 -12.65 1.73
N GLY A 312 16.12 -13.05 2.86
CA GLY A 312 17.56 -13.10 3.12
C GLY A 312 18.35 -14.00 2.17
N GLN A 313 17.69 -14.94 1.47
CA GLN A 313 18.33 -15.75 0.43
C GLN A 313 18.69 -14.89 -0.80
N ASN A 314 18.07 -13.73 -0.96
CA ASN A 314 18.38 -12.76 -2.01
C ASN A 314 19.44 -11.73 -1.57
N SER A 315 20.04 -11.88 -0.37
CA SER A 315 21.16 -11.04 0.07
C SER A 315 22.37 -11.17 -0.86
N THR A 316 23.00 -10.05 -1.15
CA THR A 316 24.27 -9.97 -1.91
C THR A 316 25.50 -10.06 -1.02
N THR A 317 25.33 -9.97 0.30
CA THR A 317 26.41 -10.05 1.30
C THR A 317 26.47 -11.43 1.94
N THR A 318 25.59 -11.67 2.92
CA THR A 318 25.53 -12.97 3.64
C THR A 318 24.08 -13.46 3.59
N LYS A 319 23.88 -14.63 2.99
CA LYS A 319 22.56 -15.26 2.92
C LYS A 319 22.14 -15.75 4.30
N PHE A 320 20.86 -15.61 4.60
CA PHE A 320 20.25 -16.08 5.84
C PHE A 320 18.78 -16.49 5.62
N THR A 321 18.23 -17.24 6.55
CA THR A 321 16.81 -17.59 6.57
C THR A 321 16.02 -16.44 7.17
N THR A 322 15.03 -15.91 6.44
CA THR A 322 14.09 -14.93 6.96
C THR A 322 12.94 -15.62 7.69
N GLY A 323 12.68 -15.20 8.93
CA GLY A 323 11.43 -15.48 9.63
C GLY A 323 10.46 -14.31 9.46
N VAL A 324 9.16 -14.58 9.63
CA VAL A 324 8.10 -13.56 9.57
C VAL A 324 7.11 -13.77 10.71
N THR A 325 6.66 -12.65 11.30
CA THR A 325 5.70 -12.64 12.42
C THR A 325 4.82 -11.39 12.36
N ALA A 326 3.82 -11.32 13.25
CA ALA A 326 2.96 -10.15 13.44
C ALA A 326 3.78 -8.91 13.83
N VAL A 327 3.22 -7.73 13.60
CA VAL A 327 3.80 -6.47 14.09
C VAL A 327 3.80 -6.46 15.62
N PRO A 328 4.91 -6.11 16.28
CA PRO A 328 4.97 -5.98 17.73
C PRO A 328 3.94 -4.95 18.24
N GLN A 329 3.40 -5.20 19.41
CA GLN A 329 2.35 -4.40 20.04
C GLN A 329 2.83 -3.76 21.34
N LEU A 330 2.22 -2.64 21.75
CA LEU A 330 2.37 -2.14 23.14
C LEU A 330 1.67 -3.10 24.13
N SER A 331 0.52 -3.64 23.71
CA SER A 331 -0.22 -4.67 24.43
C SER A 331 -0.88 -5.60 23.44
N THR A 332 -0.67 -6.90 23.60
CA THR A 332 -1.29 -7.92 22.71
C THR A 332 -2.79 -8.10 22.99
N GLU A 333 -3.32 -7.59 24.11
CA GLU A 333 -4.75 -7.65 24.42
C GLU A 333 -5.58 -6.72 23.51
N ASN A 334 -5.02 -5.56 23.14
CA ASN A 334 -5.66 -4.56 22.28
C ASN A 334 -4.76 -4.21 21.10
N GLY A 335 -4.34 -5.21 20.36
CA GLY A 335 -3.44 -5.03 19.23
C GLY A 335 -4.04 -4.13 18.14
N GLN A 336 -3.17 -3.34 17.52
CA GLN A 336 -3.50 -2.47 16.40
C GLN A 336 -2.44 -2.62 15.31
N VAL A 337 -2.88 -2.91 14.09
CA VAL A 337 -2.02 -2.96 12.91
C VAL A 337 -2.75 -2.38 11.71
N ILE A 338 -2.03 -1.62 10.90
CA ILE A 338 -2.63 -0.99 9.73
C ILE A 338 -3.07 -2.03 8.71
N GLN A 339 -4.32 -1.94 8.28
CA GLN A 339 -4.79 -2.56 7.07
C GLN A 339 -4.28 -1.74 5.88
N GLN A 340 -3.68 -2.40 4.90
CA GLN A 340 -3.07 -1.76 3.74
C GLN A 340 -3.63 -2.32 2.44
N GLY A 341 -3.14 -1.72 1.35
CA GLY A 341 -3.43 -2.14 0.00
C GLY A 341 -4.61 -1.41 -0.60
N THR A 342 -4.74 -1.59 -1.90
CA THR A 342 -5.70 -0.84 -2.69
C THR A 342 -7.05 -1.53 -2.77
N ASN A 343 -8.04 -0.71 -3.07
CA ASN A 343 -9.37 -1.07 -3.50
C ASN A 343 -9.50 -0.86 -5.01
N VAL A 344 -10.70 -1.10 -5.53
CA VAL A 344 -11.10 -0.75 -6.90
C VAL A 344 -12.38 0.08 -6.84
N SER A 345 -12.42 1.15 -7.64
CA SER A 345 -13.53 2.11 -7.68
C SER A 345 -14.05 2.30 -9.11
N LEU A 346 -15.33 2.64 -9.22
CA LEU A 346 -16.04 2.92 -10.46
C LEU A 346 -16.20 4.43 -10.62
N PHE A 347 -15.92 4.94 -11.81
CA PHE A 347 -16.08 6.34 -12.14
C PHE A 347 -17.32 6.57 -12.97
N GLU A 348 -17.86 7.78 -12.95
CA GLU A 348 -18.94 8.18 -13.81
C GLU A 348 -18.50 8.09 -15.27
N CYS A 349 -19.32 7.48 -16.11
CA CYS A 349 -19.03 7.18 -17.51
C CYS A 349 -19.94 7.97 -18.45
N ALA A 350 -19.53 8.06 -19.71
CA ALA A 350 -20.31 8.72 -20.73
C ALA A 350 -21.65 8.04 -21.04
N THR A 351 -21.73 6.71 -20.84
CA THR A 351 -22.94 5.92 -21.07
C THR A 351 -23.22 4.96 -19.93
N ALA A 352 -24.50 4.63 -19.71
CA ALA A 352 -24.92 3.65 -18.71
C ALA A 352 -24.38 2.24 -19.00
N GLU A 353 -24.20 1.89 -20.28
CA GLU A 353 -23.66 0.60 -20.70
C GLU A 353 -22.16 0.48 -20.35
N GLU A 354 -21.39 1.56 -20.49
CA GLU A 354 -19.98 1.60 -20.08
C GLU A 354 -19.87 1.50 -18.56
N GLU A 355 -20.69 2.24 -17.82
CA GLU A 355 -20.71 2.20 -16.36
C GLU A 355 -21.11 0.81 -15.84
N LEU A 356 -22.13 0.17 -16.45
CA LEU A 356 -22.49 -1.21 -16.13
C LEU A 356 -21.35 -2.19 -16.45
N GLY A 357 -20.67 -2.01 -17.58
CA GLY A 357 -19.49 -2.80 -17.93
C GLY A 357 -18.38 -2.67 -16.87
N GLY A 358 -18.11 -1.44 -16.43
CA GLY A 358 -17.19 -1.16 -15.34
C GLY A 358 -17.56 -1.86 -14.02
N TRP A 359 -18.85 -1.80 -13.64
CA TRP A 359 -19.34 -2.54 -12.47
C TRP A 359 -19.14 -4.05 -12.60
N LEU A 360 -19.50 -4.64 -13.75
CA LEU A 360 -19.35 -6.07 -14.01
C LEU A 360 -17.87 -6.50 -13.98
N TRP A 361 -16.96 -5.64 -14.45
CA TRP A 361 -15.53 -5.85 -14.34
C TRP A 361 -15.09 -5.86 -12.87
N LEU A 362 -15.46 -4.85 -12.08
CA LEU A 362 -15.14 -4.81 -10.65
C LEU A 362 -15.68 -6.04 -9.90
N LYS A 363 -16.94 -6.42 -10.16
CA LYS A 363 -17.55 -7.61 -9.58
C LYS A 363 -16.79 -8.89 -9.95
N HIS A 364 -16.31 -8.98 -11.20
CA HIS A 364 -15.50 -10.12 -11.65
C HIS A 364 -14.14 -10.16 -10.94
N MET A 365 -13.45 -9.01 -10.81
CA MET A 365 -12.17 -8.93 -10.11
C MET A 365 -12.24 -9.44 -8.67
N VAL A 366 -13.37 -9.25 -7.99
CA VAL A 366 -13.57 -9.67 -6.59
C VAL A 366 -14.35 -11.00 -6.44
N SER A 367 -14.63 -11.70 -7.57
CA SER A 367 -15.25 -13.02 -7.56
C SER A 367 -14.39 -14.06 -6.84
N TYR A 368 -14.95 -15.21 -6.51
CA TYR A 368 -14.21 -16.30 -5.86
C TYR A 368 -13.02 -16.74 -6.70
N GLU A 369 -13.21 -16.95 -8.00
CA GLU A 369 -12.18 -17.43 -8.94
C GLU A 369 -11.04 -16.42 -9.08
N SER A 370 -11.38 -15.15 -9.31
CA SER A 370 -10.39 -14.07 -9.44
C SER A 370 -9.64 -13.83 -8.13
N ALA A 371 -10.35 -13.81 -6.99
CA ALA A 371 -9.75 -13.65 -5.67
C ALA A 371 -8.82 -14.83 -5.30
N LEU A 372 -9.18 -16.06 -5.67
CA LEU A 372 -8.33 -17.23 -5.47
C LEU A 372 -7.07 -17.15 -6.34
N THR A 373 -7.20 -16.85 -7.63
CA THR A 373 -6.08 -16.66 -8.55
C THR A 373 -5.15 -15.57 -8.06
N TRP A 374 -5.69 -14.39 -7.70
CA TRP A 374 -4.90 -13.27 -7.19
C TRP A 374 -4.16 -13.64 -5.89
N ALA A 375 -4.84 -14.29 -4.94
CA ALA A 375 -4.25 -14.67 -3.66
C ALA A 375 -3.21 -15.78 -3.76
N THR A 376 -3.28 -16.67 -4.74
CA THR A 376 -2.30 -17.75 -4.90
C THR A 376 -1.12 -17.36 -5.79
N GLU A 377 -1.31 -16.49 -6.77
CA GLU A 377 -0.26 -16.09 -7.71
C GLU A 377 0.47 -14.79 -7.35
N THR A 378 -0.02 -14.04 -6.36
CA THR A 378 0.61 -12.80 -5.89
C THR A 378 0.99 -12.88 -4.41
N SER A 379 1.56 -11.80 -3.86
CA SER A 379 1.83 -11.68 -2.42
C SER A 379 0.65 -11.10 -1.61
N TYR A 380 -0.46 -10.71 -2.27
CA TYR A 380 -1.61 -10.12 -1.61
C TYR A 380 -2.49 -11.14 -0.91
N PHE A 381 -3.28 -10.68 0.05
CA PHE A 381 -4.22 -11.54 0.80
C PHE A 381 -5.45 -11.89 -0.03
N PRO A 382 -6.08 -13.05 0.25
CA PRO A 382 -7.44 -13.27 -0.20
C PRO A 382 -8.37 -12.27 0.48
N ILE A 383 -9.27 -11.70 -0.31
CA ILE A 383 -10.26 -10.73 0.20
C ILE A 383 -11.54 -11.41 0.69
N ARG A 384 -11.65 -12.73 0.54
CA ARG A 384 -12.86 -13.52 0.77
C ARG A 384 -12.62 -14.67 1.74
N LYS A 385 -13.57 -14.91 2.63
CA LYS A 385 -13.57 -16.02 3.62
C LYS A 385 -13.66 -17.40 2.97
N ASP A 386 -14.47 -17.53 1.90
CA ASP A 386 -14.59 -18.78 1.13
C ASP A 386 -13.28 -19.14 0.40
N VAL A 387 -12.51 -18.17 -0.08
CA VAL A 387 -11.18 -18.41 -0.63
C VAL A 387 -10.22 -18.89 0.45
N ILE A 388 -10.20 -18.22 1.62
CA ILE A 388 -9.35 -18.64 2.75
C ILE A 388 -9.64 -20.11 3.12
N ASN A 389 -10.91 -20.50 3.15
CA ASN A 389 -11.34 -21.84 3.54
C ASN A 389 -11.21 -22.89 2.41
N SER A 390 -10.86 -22.47 1.20
CA SER A 390 -10.71 -23.37 0.08
C SER A 390 -9.48 -24.29 0.23
N LYS A 391 -9.60 -25.54 -0.20
CA LYS A 391 -8.48 -26.50 -0.18
C LYS A 391 -7.27 -25.97 -0.95
N LYS A 392 -7.47 -25.39 -2.13
CA LYS A 392 -6.40 -24.85 -2.98
C LYS A 392 -5.62 -23.74 -2.28
N TYR A 393 -6.30 -22.80 -1.61
CA TYR A 393 -5.60 -21.77 -0.87
C TYR A 393 -4.89 -22.32 0.37
N GLN A 394 -5.53 -23.25 1.11
CA GLN A 394 -4.91 -23.91 2.27
C GLN A 394 -3.66 -24.71 1.87
N ASN A 395 -3.70 -25.43 0.75
CA ASN A 395 -2.52 -26.11 0.20
C ASN A 395 -1.40 -25.11 -0.10
N HIS A 396 -1.73 -23.99 -0.76
CA HIS A 396 -0.77 -22.93 -1.10
C HIS A 396 -0.06 -22.36 0.14
N ILE A 397 -0.81 -21.97 1.20
CA ILE A 397 -0.19 -21.35 2.38
C ILE A 397 0.54 -22.33 3.31
N ASN A 398 0.25 -23.63 3.19
CA ASN A 398 0.93 -24.68 3.95
C ASN A 398 2.06 -25.36 3.16
N GLY A 399 2.36 -24.89 1.95
CA GLY A 399 3.45 -25.40 1.13
C GLY A 399 3.19 -26.79 0.55
N VAL A 400 1.91 -27.19 0.44
CA VAL A 400 1.57 -28.49 -0.18
C VAL A 400 1.82 -28.40 -1.69
N ILE A 401 2.57 -29.37 -2.20
CA ILE A 401 2.89 -29.51 -3.61
C ILE A 401 1.82 -30.40 -4.25
N GLU A 402 1.09 -29.86 -5.21
CA GLU A 402 0.11 -30.60 -6.02
C GLU A 402 0.79 -31.06 -7.32
N ILE A 403 0.77 -32.37 -7.58
CA ILE A 403 1.29 -32.99 -8.79
C ILE A 403 0.10 -33.57 -9.56
N GLU A 404 -0.21 -32.95 -10.71
CA GLU A 404 -1.25 -33.45 -11.61
C GLU A 404 -0.64 -34.45 -12.60
N ALA A 405 -1.17 -35.63 -12.62
CA ALA A 405 -0.82 -36.66 -13.60
C ALA A 405 -1.55 -36.43 -14.93
N ALA A 406 -1.08 -37.07 -16.01
CA ALA A 406 -1.66 -36.90 -17.36
C ALA A 406 -3.13 -37.37 -17.45
N ASP A 407 -3.61 -38.15 -16.51
CA ASP A 407 -4.99 -38.62 -16.39
C ASP A 407 -5.87 -37.69 -15.54
N GLY A 408 -5.34 -36.53 -15.08
CA GLY A 408 -6.03 -35.57 -14.23
C GLY A 408 -6.01 -35.92 -12.74
N THR A 409 -5.35 -37.00 -12.34
CA THR A 409 -5.22 -37.34 -10.92
C THR A 409 -4.26 -36.38 -10.23
N VAL A 410 -4.71 -35.72 -9.15
CA VAL A 410 -3.87 -34.83 -8.34
C VAL A 410 -3.34 -35.57 -7.11
N THR A 411 -2.03 -35.63 -6.97
CA THR A 411 -1.34 -36.15 -5.79
C THR A 411 -0.76 -34.99 -4.98
N GLU A 412 -1.02 -34.97 -3.67
CA GLU A 412 -0.54 -33.95 -2.74
C GLU A 412 0.67 -34.48 -1.96
N MET A 413 1.73 -33.67 -1.90
CA MET A 413 2.93 -33.95 -1.13
C MET A 413 3.24 -32.83 -0.16
N PRO A 414 3.66 -33.13 1.08
CA PRO A 414 4.15 -32.08 1.99
C PRO A 414 5.37 -31.38 1.40
N GLY A 415 5.40 -30.08 1.48
CA GLY A 415 6.54 -29.21 1.15
C GLY A 415 6.71 -28.12 2.19
N GLU A 416 7.66 -27.23 1.97
CA GLU A 416 7.89 -26.09 2.85
C GLU A 416 7.18 -24.86 2.28
N PRO A 417 6.42 -24.10 3.13
CA PRO A 417 5.77 -22.88 2.68
C PRO A 417 6.81 -21.81 2.32
N THR A 418 6.61 -21.17 1.17
CA THR A 418 7.43 -20.03 0.75
C THR A 418 7.31 -18.87 1.75
N LEU A 419 8.27 -17.93 1.75
CA LEU A 419 8.19 -16.74 2.61
C LEU A 419 6.92 -15.93 2.32
N ARG A 420 6.46 -15.85 1.06
CA ARG A 420 5.16 -15.25 0.69
C ARG A 420 3.97 -15.96 1.37
N ALA A 421 3.98 -17.28 1.41
CA ALA A 421 2.94 -18.09 2.07
C ALA A 421 2.97 -17.89 3.59
N GLN A 422 4.17 -17.89 4.21
CA GLN A 422 4.35 -17.62 5.63
C GLN A 422 3.87 -16.20 5.99
N ALA A 423 4.17 -15.18 5.17
CA ALA A 423 3.71 -13.80 5.36
C ALA A 423 2.18 -13.69 5.32
N LYS A 424 1.52 -14.37 4.37
CA LYS A 424 0.04 -14.43 4.33
C LYS A 424 -0.54 -15.05 5.59
N LYS A 425 0.06 -16.15 6.05
CA LYS A 425 -0.38 -16.84 7.27
C LYS A 425 -0.22 -15.96 8.51
N ALA A 426 0.93 -15.28 8.66
CA ALA A 426 1.19 -14.36 9.76
C ALA A 426 0.25 -13.15 9.73
N GLY A 427 0.01 -12.57 8.54
CA GLY A 427 -0.88 -11.43 8.40
C GLY A 427 -2.35 -11.75 8.67
N LEU A 428 -2.85 -12.90 8.23
CA LEU A 428 -4.20 -13.33 8.55
C LEU A 428 -4.36 -13.66 10.03
N ALA A 429 -3.31 -14.12 10.72
CA ALA A 429 -3.36 -14.37 12.15
C ALA A 429 -3.57 -13.09 12.99
N GLN A 430 -3.14 -11.93 12.50
CA GLN A 430 -3.34 -10.63 13.15
C GLN A 430 -4.56 -9.85 12.63
N GLN A 431 -5.43 -10.45 11.80
CA GLN A 431 -6.54 -9.75 11.16
C GLN A 431 -7.51 -9.07 12.14
N ASN A 432 -7.64 -9.59 13.36
CA ASN A 432 -8.48 -8.98 14.41
C ASN A 432 -7.90 -7.66 14.95
N TRP A 433 -6.64 -7.34 14.63
CA TRP A 433 -5.97 -6.10 14.98
C TRP A 433 -6.04 -5.05 13.87
N PHE A 434 -6.64 -5.40 12.72
CA PHE A 434 -6.73 -4.49 11.58
C PHE A 434 -7.58 -3.28 11.95
N TYR A 435 -7.02 -2.10 11.72
CA TYR A 435 -7.74 -0.85 11.76
C TYR A 435 -7.68 -0.16 10.40
N THR A 436 -8.68 0.67 10.15
CA THR A 436 -8.75 1.54 8.98
C THR A 436 -9.05 2.96 9.47
N ASN A 437 -8.29 3.93 8.98
CA ASN A 437 -8.55 5.33 9.27
C ASN A 437 -9.67 5.85 8.38
N ILE A 438 -10.50 6.74 8.91
CA ILE A 438 -11.49 7.47 8.13
C ILE A 438 -10.76 8.32 7.09
N ALA A 439 -11.23 8.27 5.84
CA ALA A 439 -10.71 9.02 4.71
C ALA A 439 -11.73 10.08 4.28
N PHE A 440 -11.28 11.32 4.17
CA PHE A 440 -12.09 12.48 3.77
C PHE A 440 -11.21 13.45 2.97
N PRO A 441 -11.78 14.44 2.28
CA PRO A 441 -11.01 15.49 1.59
C PRO A 441 -9.90 16.05 2.49
N GLY A 442 -8.64 15.97 2.02
CA GLY A 442 -7.47 16.37 2.81
C GLY A 442 -6.79 15.27 3.63
N SER A 443 -7.36 14.05 3.77
CA SER A 443 -6.73 12.96 4.51
C SER A 443 -5.41 12.48 3.88
N SER A 444 -5.30 12.51 2.55
CA SER A 444 -4.03 12.25 1.84
C SER A 444 -2.93 13.21 2.28
N LYS A 445 -3.26 14.51 2.39
CA LYS A 445 -2.33 15.52 2.86
C LYS A 445 -1.92 15.30 4.33
N ALA A 446 -2.86 14.88 5.19
CA ALA A 446 -2.53 14.56 6.57
C ALA A 446 -1.51 13.41 6.66
N ARG A 447 -1.64 12.40 5.78
CA ARG A 447 -0.69 11.31 5.67
C ARG A 447 0.71 11.78 5.22
N ASP A 448 0.78 12.63 4.19
CA ASP A 448 2.04 13.24 3.73
C ASP A 448 2.68 14.09 4.85
N LYS A 449 1.85 14.75 5.68
CA LYS A 449 2.35 15.53 6.83
C LYS A 449 2.79 14.66 8.00
N ALA A 450 2.17 13.51 8.22
CA ALA A 450 2.66 12.52 9.17
C ALA A 450 4.09 12.06 8.80
N GLU A 451 4.32 11.73 7.54
CA GLU A 451 5.64 11.36 7.03
C GLU A 451 6.66 12.49 7.21
N THR A 452 6.37 13.68 6.66
CA THR A 452 7.29 14.81 6.71
C THR A 452 7.56 15.29 8.13
N MET A 453 6.60 15.18 9.06
CA MET A 453 6.76 15.49 10.47
C MET A 453 7.79 14.58 11.15
N VAL A 454 7.71 13.27 10.91
CA VAL A 454 8.69 12.31 11.44
C VAL A 454 10.07 12.60 10.85
N GLN A 455 10.18 12.77 9.54
CA GLN A 455 11.44 13.10 8.87
C GLN A 455 12.03 14.42 9.42
N ARG A 456 11.21 15.43 9.60
CA ARG A 456 11.59 16.74 10.13
C ARG A 456 12.14 16.65 11.54
N LEU A 457 11.51 15.83 12.41
CA LEU A 457 11.96 15.59 13.78
C LEU A 457 13.32 14.90 13.82
N LEU A 458 13.52 13.88 12.96
CA LEU A 458 14.71 13.03 13.01
C LEU A 458 15.92 13.63 12.31
N TYR A 459 15.69 14.35 11.19
CA TYR A 459 16.76 14.77 10.28
C TYR A 459 16.85 16.29 10.10
N GLY A 460 16.00 17.07 10.78
CA GLY A 460 16.06 18.54 10.74
C GLY A 460 17.37 19.08 11.28
N SER A 461 18.07 19.89 10.51
CA SER A 461 19.40 20.44 10.88
C SER A 461 19.36 21.40 12.07
N ASP A 462 18.20 21.97 12.37
CA ASP A 462 17.92 22.87 13.50
C ASP A 462 17.41 22.13 14.74
N GLN A 463 17.34 20.79 14.70
CA GLN A 463 16.91 19.93 15.80
C GLN A 463 15.57 20.38 16.42
N PRO A 464 14.47 20.35 15.66
CA PRO A 464 13.18 20.84 16.12
C PRO A 464 12.66 19.99 17.29
N THR A 465 11.85 20.61 18.15
CA THR A 465 11.11 19.89 19.18
C THR A 465 9.88 19.19 18.60
N ILE A 466 9.33 18.23 19.35
CA ILE A 466 8.07 17.56 18.99
C ILE A 466 6.94 18.57 18.81
N ASP A 467 6.83 19.56 19.70
CA ASP A 467 5.79 20.59 19.61
C ASP A 467 5.93 21.46 18.34
N GLN A 468 7.16 21.78 17.95
CA GLN A 468 7.41 22.52 16.71
C GLN A 468 6.97 21.74 15.47
N VAL A 469 7.38 20.47 15.34
CA VAL A 469 7.01 19.67 14.15
C VAL A 469 5.51 19.39 14.10
N TYR A 470 4.83 19.24 15.25
CA TYR A 470 3.37 19.13 15.29
C TYR A 470 2.67 20.41 14.87
N GLN A 471 3.16 21.60 15.31
CA GLN A 471 2.58 22.87 14.91
C GLN A 471 2.77 23.11 13.41
N GLU A 472 3.97 22.82 12.87
CA GLU A 472 4.26 22.92 11.44
C GLU A 472 3.32 22.01 10.61
N ALA A 473 3.09 20.77 11.07
CA ALA A 473 2.18 19.82 10.43
C ALA A 473 0.73 20.31 10.48
N TYR A 474 0.25 20.73 11.66
CA TYR A 474 -1.11 21.27 11.86
C TYR A 474 -1.36 22.48 10.95
N ASP A 475 -0.48 23.48 11.01
CA ASP A 475 -0.62 24.69 10.19
C ASP A 475 -0.65 24.37 8.70
N SER A 476 0.17 23.40 8.28
CA SER A 476 0.17 22.97 6.88
C SER A 476 -1.11 22.21 6.47
N ILE A 477 -1.73 21.48 7.36
CA ILE A 477 -3.00 20.77 7.09
C ILE A 477 -4.15 21.78 7.01
N MET A 478 -4.18 22.77 7.91
CA MET A 478 -5.33 23.64 8.10
C MET A 478 -5.33 24.89 7.20
N ASN A 479 -4.17 25.34 6.69
CA ASN A 479 -4.04 26.62 5.96
C ASN A 479 -4.02 26.49 4.43
N ASN A 480 -4.57 25.41 3.86
CA ASN A 480 -4.66 25.27 2.39
C ASN A 480 -6.06 24.87 1.94
#